data_79981a6f276e3c9b4d71b72bcfac8e3d
#
_entry.id   79981a6f276e3c9b4d71b72bcfac8e3d
#
_cell.length_a   1.000
_cell.length_b   1.000
_cell.length_c   1.000
_cell.angle_alpha   90.00
_cell.angle_beta   90.00
_cell.angle_gamma   90.00
#
_symmetry.space_group_name_H-M   'P 1'
#
loop_
_entity.id
_entity.type
_entity.pdbx_description
1 polymer ?
#
loop_
_entity_poly.entity_id
_entity_poly.type
_entity_poly.pdbx_seq_one_letter_code
_entity_poly.pdbx_strand_id
1 'polypeptide(L)'
;MWDPGAYELRENTGTSGLEQTARAAVRALADRDIPHLVAGGLAVQEHGYHRVTLDVDLVVPDILEAVEFLTADLSGPFVRVAGVEDRVQDRRNGVFVDLLPAGKVLRRGCQVPFPEPVEVSETPKFVSLEQLISLKLDSWSNNPVRRLKDKVDVIELIQARHLPRELNIAAPVRQHYVETWDALEAEH
;
A
#
# COMPACT_ATOMS: atom_id res chain seq x y z
N MET A 1 1.77 10.14 21.63
CA MET A 1 2.14 10.27 20.20
C MET A 1 2.78 8.96 19.82
N TRP A 2 2.07 8.14 19.03
CA TRP A 2 2.59 6.86 18.57
C TRP A 2 3.70 7.11 17.54
N ASP A 3 4.87 6.49 17.74
CA ASP A 3 6.00 6.60 16.84
C ASP A 3 6.02 5.34 15.94
N PRO A 4 5.75 5.46 14.63
CA PRO A 4 5.77 4.33 13.73
C PRO A 4 7.14 3.62 13.70
N GLY A 5 8.22 4.32 14.05
CA GLY A 5 9.55 3.74 14.20
C GLY A 5 9.81 3.04 15.53
N ALA A 6 8.85 2.98 16.45
CA ALA A 6 9.08 2.33 17.77
C ALA A 6 9.33 0.81 17.66
N TYR A 7 8.91 0.22 16.54
CA TYR A 7 9.10 -1.21 16.23
C TYR A 7 10.09 -1.43 15.06
N GLU A 8 10.67 -0.36 14.53
CA GLU A 8 11.66 -0.41 13.48
C GLU A 8 13.01 0.00 14.03
N LEU A 9 14.06 -0.68 13.58
CA LEU A 9 15.43 -0.23 13.83
C LEU A 9 15.62 1.13 13.16
N ARG A 10 15.61 2.20 13.98
CA ARG A 10 16.00 3.54 13.52
C ARG A 10 17.51 3.52 13.30
N GLU A 11 17.90 3.68 12.06
CA GLU A 11 19.29 3.99 11.77
C GLU A 11 19.62 5.40 12.30
N ASN A 12 20.92 5.69 12.44
CA ASN A 12 21.47 6.96 12.93
C ASN A 12 20.98 8.23 12.18
N THR A 13 20.21 8.05 11.10
CA THR A 13 19.62 9.13 10.28
C THR A 13 18.26 9.59 10.74
N GLY A 14 17.62 8.91 11.71
CA GLY A 14 16.26 9.18 12.16
C GLY A 14 15.15 8.73 11.20
N THR A 15 15.51 8.11 10.07
CA THR A 15 14.58 7.57 9.06
C THR A 15 14.39 6.08 9.30
N SER A 16 13.13 5.59 9.29
CA SER A 16 12.85 4.17 9.50
C SER A 16 13.35 3.31 8.33
N GLY A 17 13.66 2.04 8.59
CA GLY A 17 14.05 1.09 7.55
C GLY A 17 13.00 0.97 6.46
N LEU A 18 11.71 1.02 6.85
CA LEU A 18 10.59 1.00 5.92
C LEU A 18 10.59 2.22 4.96
N GLU A 19 10.78 3.42 5.51
CA GLU A 19 10.84 4.65 4.70
C GLU A 19 12.06 4.65 3.78
N GLN A 20 13.22 4.19 4.26
CA GLN A 20 14.42 4.04 3.43
C GLN A 20 14.21 3.08 2.28
N THR A 21 13.57 1.92 2.54
CA THR A 21 13.23 0.92 1.52
C THR A 21 12.25 1.49 0.50
N ALA A 22 11.18 2.17 0.94
CA ALA A 22 10.21 2.79 0.05
C ALA A 22 10.86 3.82 -0.87
N ARG A 23 11.66 4.74 -0.32
CA ARG A 23 12.38 5.75 -1.11
C ARG A 23 13.39 5.14 -2.09
N ALA A 24 14.10 4.08 -1.68
CA ALA A 24 15.06 3.41 -2.55
C ALA A 24 14.37 2.68 -3.71
N ALA A 25 13.24 1.98 -3.44
CA ALA A 25 12.48 1.29 -4.47
C ALA A 25 11.85 2.28 -5.48
N VAL A 26 11.24 3.35 -4.98
CA VAL A 26 10.66 4.42 -5.81
C VAL A 26 11.71 5.04 -6.74
N ARG A 27 12.90 5.39 -6.23
CA ARG A 27 13.99 5.92 -7.05
C ARG A 27 14.46 4.93 -8.10
N ALA A 28 14.68 3.67 -7.72
CA ALA A 28 15.15 2.65 -8.65
C ALA A 28 14.16 2.42 -9.81
N LEU A 29 12.85 2.52 -9.56
CA LEU A 29 11.82 2.46 -10.60
C LEU A 29 11.80 3.74 -11.45
N ALA A 30 11.93 4.92 -10.81
CA ALA A 30 11.98 6.20 -11.53
C ALA A 30 13.21 6.30 -12.46
N ASP A 31 14.37 5.81 -12.05
CA ASP A 31 15.59 5.75 -12.87
C ASP A 31 15.44 4.89 -14.15
N ARG A 32 14.33 4.15 -14.25
CA ARG A 32 13.97 3.30 -15.40
C ARG A 32 12.68 3.74 -16.07
N ASP A 33 12.21 4.94 -15.77
CA ASP A 33 10.96 5.49 -16.30
C ASP A 33 9.73 4.60 -16.03
N ILE A 34 9.72 3.79 -14.96
CA ILE A 34 8.60 2.96 -14.57
C ILE A 34 7.67 3.76 -13.66
N PRO A 35 6.43 4.07 -14.10
CA PRO A 35 5.44 4.74 -13.27
C PRO A 35 4.99 3.82 -12.13
N HIS A 36 4.75 4.39 -10.96
CA HIS A 36 4.40 3.62 -9.77
C HIS A 36 3.61 4.44 -8.75
N LEU A 37 2.86 3.73 -7.89
CA LEU A 37 2.14 4.31 -6.75
C LEU A 37 2.39 3.46 -5.49
N VAL A 38 2.55 4.12 -4.35
CA VAL A 38 2.58 3.46 -3.05
C VAL A 38 1.16 3.18 -2.59
N ALA A 39 0.90 1.96 -2.17
CA ALA A 39 -0.39 1.49 -1.67
C ALA A 39 -0.29 0.97 -0.21
N GLY A 40 -1.21 0.14 0.18
CA GLY A 40 -1.17 -0.65 1.41
C GLY A 40 -1.03 0.16 2.70
N GLY A 41 -0.17 -0.32 3.58
CA GLY A 41 -0.01 0.23 4.93
C GLY A 41 0.60 1.63 4.97
N LEU A 42 1.55 1.93 4.10
CA LEU A 42 2.15 3.26 3.99
C LEU A 42 1.13 4.30 3.47
N ALA A 43 0.28 3.92 2.50
CA ALA A 43 -0.78 4.80 2.04
C ALA A 43 -1.83 5.08 3.15
N VAL A 44 -2.12 4.09 4.02
CA VAL A 44 -2.97 4.30 5.19
C VAL A 44 -2.37 5.36 6.14
N GLN A 45 -1.06 5.30 6.39
CA GLN A 45 -0.36 6.28 7.22
C GLN A 45 -0.37 7.67 6.58
N GLU A 46 -0.09 7.78 5.28
CA GLU A 46 -0.14 9.03 4.54
C GLU A 46 -1.51 9.69 4.60
N HIS A 47 -2.56 8.90 4.54
CA HIS A 47 -3.94 9.38 4.64
C HIS A 47 -4.42 9.63 6.07
N GLY A 48 -3.57 9.48 7.09
CA GLY A 48 -3.81 10.00 8.45
C GLY A 48 -4.12 8.96 9.52
N TYR A 49 -4.11 7.67 9.20
CA TYR A 49 -4.18 6.62 10.23
C TYR A 49 -2.82 5.97 10.46
N HIS A 50 -2.17 6.34 11.56
CA HIS A 50 -0.85 5.84 11.92
C HIS A 50 -0.94 4.47 12.61
N ARG A 51 -0.51 3.43 11.91
CA ARG A 51 -0.37 2.07 12.42
C ARG A 51 0.92 1.41 11.94
N VAL A 52 1.32 0.35 12.59
CA VAL A 52 2.49 -0.43 12.15
C VAL A 52 2.23 -1.09 10.80
N THR A 53 3.18 -0.95 9.89
CA THR A 53 3.31 -1.77 8.68
C THR A 53 4.75 -2.26 8.55
N LEU A 54 4.96 -3.42 7.93
CA LEU A 54 6.26 -4.09 7.85
C LEU A 54 6.75 -4.26 6.41
N ASP A 55 5.93 -3.87 5.45
CA ASP A 55 6.11 -4.06 4.02
C ASP A 55 5.80 -2.76 3.26
N VAL A 56 6.35 -2.67 2.07
CA VAL A 56 6.10 -1.61 1.11
C VAL A 56 5.30 -2.21 -0.04
N ASP A 57 4.10 -1.68 -0.30
CA ASP A 57 3.26 -2.09 -1.40
C ASP A 57 3.40 -1.09 -2.56
N LEU A 58 3.86 -1.53 -3.75
CA LEU A 58 4.02 -0.70 -4.94
C LEU A 58 3.16 -1.22 -6.09
N VAL A 59 2.27 -0.39 -6.57
CA VAL A 59 1.50 -0.64 -7.79
C VAL A 59 2.37 -0.28 -9.00
N VAL A 60 2.55 -1.22 -9.92
CA VAL A 60 3.39 -1.09 -11.12
C VAL A 60 2.69 -1.67 -12.36
N PRO A 61 2.98 -1.17 -13.57
CA PRO A 61 2.37 -1.70 -14.80
C PRO A 61 2.75 -3.15 -15.09
N ASP A 62 4.02 -3.51 -14.89
CA ASP A 62 4.53 -4.87 -15.06
C ASP A 62 5.38 -5.30 -13.88
N ILE A 63 4.93 -6.34 -13.17
CA ILE A 63 5.59 -6.87 -11.97
C ILE A 63 6.95 -7.48 -12.30
N LEU A 64 7.02 -8.27 -13.37
CA LEU A 64 8.24 -8.99 -13.71
C LEU A 64 9.34 -8.01 -14.13
N GLU A 65 8.99 -7.02 -14.93
CA GLU A 65 9.89 -5.95 -15.32
C GLU A 65 10.38 -5.16 -14.09
N ALA A 66 9.49 -4.77 -13.19
CA ALA A 66 9.85 -4.05 -11.97
C ALA A 66 10.77 -4.88 -11.05
N VAL A 67 10.49 -6.18 -10.86
CA VAL A 67 11.38 -7.10 -10.11
C VAL A 67 12.74 -7.19 -10.77
N GLU A 68 12.79 -7.32 -12.09
CA GLU A 68 14.05 -7.41 -12.82
C GLU A 68 14.91 -6.16 -12.61
N PHE A 69 14.33 -4.98 -12.77
CA PHE A 69 15.06 -3.72 -12.57
C PHE A 69 15.48 -3.47 -11.13
N LEU A 70 14.63 -3.74 -10.16
CA LEU A 70 14.98 -3.59 -8.73
C LEU A 70 16.14 -4.49 -8.34
N THR A 71 16.28 -5.67 -8.97
CA THR A 71 17.29 -6.66 -8.62
C THR A 71 18.44 -6.78 -9.64
N ALA A 72 18.48 -5.90 -10.65
CA ALA A 72 19.50 -5.93 -11.70
C ALA A 72 20.92 -5.68 -11.17
N ASP A 73 21.06 -4.78 -10.19
CA ASP A 73 22.35 -4.53 -9.54
C ASP A 73 22.57 -5.53 -8.40
N LEU A 74 23.50 -6.47 -8.62
CA LEU A 74 23.88 -7.48 -7.62
C LEU A 74 24.50 -6.87 -6.35
N SER A 75 25.00 -5.65 -6.42
CA SER A 75 25.50 -4.87 -5.28
C SER A 75 24.43 -3.96 -4.67
N GLY A 76 23.31 -3.76 -5.37
CA GLY A 76 22.18 -2.93 -4.97
C GLY A 76 21.46 -3.43 -3.72
N PRO A 77 20.49 -2.67 -3.21
CA PRO A 77 19.82 -3.00 -1.96
C PRO A 77 18.82 -4.16 -2.08
N PHE A 78 18.28 -4.43 -3.28
CA PHE A 78 17.18 -5.37 -3.45
C PHE A 78 17.65 -6.74 -3.94
N VAL A 79 17.02 -7.79 -3.40
CA VAL A 79 17.22 -9.17 -3.81
C VAL A 79 15.88 -9.87 -4.03
N ARG A 80 15.84 -10.82 -4.95
CA ARG A 80 14.66 -11.66 -5.19
C ARG A 80 14.37 -12.53 -3.98
N VAL A 81 13.08 -12.72 -3.69
CA VAL A 81 12.63 -13.67 -2.67
C VAL A 81 12.43 -15.03 -3.35
N ALA A 82 13.10 -16.07 -2.86
CA ALA A 82 13.02 -17.40 -3.46
C ALA A 82 11.57 -17.93 -3.50
N GLY A 83 11.11 -18.33 -4.69
CA GLY A 83 9.76 -18.88 -4.89
C GLY A 83 8.63 -17.87 -4.88
N VAL A 84 8.93 -16.56 -4.89
CA VAL A 84 7.94 -15.47 -4.94
C VAL A 84 8.30 -14.52 -6.08
N GLU A 85 7.37 -14.37 -7.04
CA GLU A 85 7.63 -13.61 -8.27
C GLU A 85 7.31 -12.11 -8.17
N ASP A 86 6.44 -11.76 -7.22
CA ASP A 86 5.89 -10.41 -7.03
C ASP A 86 6.46 -9.69 -5.80
N ARG A 87 7.61 -10.15 -5.27
CA ARG A 87 8.21 -9.61 -4.05
C ARG A 87 9.73 -9.55 -4.15
N VAL A 88 10.30 -8.46 -3.66
CA VAL A 88 11.74 -8.34 -3.41
C VAL A 88 11.99 -7.99 -1.95
N GLN A 89 13.21 -8.19 -1.47
CA GLN A 89 13.62 -7.85 -0.12
C GLN A 89 14.78 -6.85 -0.13
N ASP A 90 14.68 -5.84 0.70
CA ASP A 90 15.81 -4.95 1.00
C ASP A 90 16.76 -5.65 1.98
N ARG A 91 17.93 -6.06 1.49
CA ARG A 91 18.92 -6.78 2.29
C ARG A 91 19.59 -5.95 3.38
N ARG A 92 19.43 -4.62 3.38
CA ARG A 92 20.00 -3.73 4.38
C ARG A 92 19.25 -3.83 5.72
N ASN A 93 17.93 -4.06 5.66
CA ASN A 93 17.04 -4.01 6.83
C ASN A 93 15.98 -5.14 6.86
N GLY A 94 15.92 -5.97 5.80
CA GLY A 94 14.99 -7.11 5.72
C GLY A 94 13.56 -6.75 5.32
N VAL A 95 13.25 -5.48 5.04
CA VAL A 95 11.92 -5.04 4.62
C VAL A 95 11.57 -5.62 3.25
N PHE A 96 10.34 -6.10 3.12
CA PHE A 96 9.80 -6.59 1.84
C PHE A 96 9.15 -5.47 1.04
N VAL A 97 9.29 -5.57 -0.28
CA VAL A 97 8.55 -4.74 -1.25
C VAL A 97 7.66 -5.67 -2.06
N ASP A 98 6.35 -5.52 -1.92
CA ASP A 98 5.34 -6.24 -2.66
C ASP A 98 4.95 -5.44 -3.91
N LEU A 99 5.02 -6.07 -5.07
CA LEU A 99 4.67 -5.46 -6.34
C LEU A 99 3.25 -5.87 -6.73
N LEU A 100 2.40 -4.89 -6.98
CA LEU A 100 0.98 -5.05 -7.21
C LEU A 100 0.64 -4.69 -8.67
N PRO A 101 -0.20 -5.46 -9.36
CA PRO A 101 -0.45 -5.29 -10.79
C PRO A 101 -1.42 -4.13 -11.05
N ALA A 102 -0.97 -3.06 -11.69
CA ALA A 102 -1.83 -1.98 -12.16
C ALA A 102 -2.95 -2.49 -13.09
N GLY A 103 -4.12 -1.90 -13.02
CA GLY A 103 -5.29 -2.26 -13.84
C GLY A 103 -5.89 -3.64 -13.56
N LYS A 104 -5.34 -4.42 -12.64
CA LYS A 104 -5.81 -5.78 -12.31
C LYS A 104 -6.30 -5.86 -10.87
N VAL A 105 -7.18 -6.82 -10.60
CA VAL A 105 -7.62 -7.14 -9.24
C VAL A 105 -6.55 -7.95 -8.50
N LEU A 106 -6.48 -7.80 -7.19
CA LEU A 106 -5.46 -8.45 -6.35
C LEU A 106 -5.54 -9.99 -6.45
N ARG A 107 -6.75 -10.54 -6.48
CA ARG A 107 -6.97 -12.00 -6.47
C ARG A 107 -8.38 -12.33 -6.96
N ARG A 108 -8.60 -13.63 -7.21
CA ARG A 108 -9.93 -14.13 -7.56
C ARG A 108 -10.96 -13.75 -6.49
N GLY A 109 -12.09 -13.22 -6.93
CA GLY A 109 -13.18 -12.74 -6.08
C GLY A 109 -13.15 -11.24 -5.79
N CYS A 110 -11.99 -10.58 -5.88
CA CYS A 110 -11.92 -9.12 -5.87
C CYS A 110 -12.50 -8.52 -7.16
N GLN A 111 -13.06 -7.31 -7.05
CA GLN A 111 -13.74 -6.62 -8.14
C GLN A 111 -13.13 -5.23 -8.43
N VAL A 112 -12.35 -4.70 -7.49
CA VAL A 112 -11.72 -3.38 -7.61
C VAL A 112 -10.28 -3.56 -8.12
N PRO A 113 -9.97 -3.07 -9.33
CA PRO A 113 -8.59 -3.12 -9.84
C PRO A 113 -7.71 -2.07 -9.14
N PHE A 114 -6.42 -2.34 -9.07
CA PHE A 114 -5.45 -1.31 -8.70
C PHE A 114 -5.45 -0.18 -9.72
N PRO A 115 -5.23 1.07 -9.28
CA PRO A 115 -5.13 2.20 -10.21
C PRO A 115 -3.95 2.04 -11.16
N GLU A 116 -4.06 2.64 -12.35
CA GLU A 116 -2.95 2.77 -13.27
C GLU A 116 -2.06 3.93 -12.85
N PRO A 117 -0.78 3.71 -12.52
CA PRO A 117 0.14 4.80 -12.28
C PRO A 117 0.46 5.50 -13.61
N VAL A 118 0.33 6.82 -13.64
CA VAL A 118 0.53 7.62 -14.86
C VAL A 118 1.81 8.47 -14.81
N GLU A 119 2.37 8.65 -13.61
CA GLU A 119 3.52 9.52 -13.41
C GLU A 119 4.74 8.73 -12.91
N VAL A 120 5.89 9.05 -13.46
CA VAL A 120 7.18 8.66 -12.91
C VAL A 120 7.59 9.70 -11.87
N SER A 121 7.96 9.27 -10.67
CA SER A 121 8.34 10.17 -9.58
C SER A 121 9.48 9.60 -8.76
N GLU A 122 10.49 10.41 -8.47
CA GLU A 122 11.60 10.08 -7.56
C GLU A 122 11.19 10.12 -6.07
N THR A 123 10.01 10.65 -5.79
CA THR A 123 9.42 10.69 -4.44
C THR A 123 8.16 9.84 -4.38
N PRO A 124 7.89 9.18 -3.24
CA PRO A 124 6.68 8.36 -3.09
C PRO A 124 5.41 9.14 -3.45
N LYS A 125 4.63 8.62 -4.38
CA LYS A 125 3.27 9.04 -4.69
C LYS A 125 2.33 7.93 -4.24
N PHE A 126 1.23 8.31 -3.62
CA PHE A 126 0.32 7.35 -3.00
C PHE A 126 -0.97 7.21 -3.80
N VAL A 127 -1.58 6.05 -3.73
CA VAL A 127 -2.96 5.87 -4.21
C VAL A 127 -3.88 6.86 -3.50
N SER A 128 -4.91 7.36 -4.19
CA SER A 128 -5.85 8.30 -3.57
C SER A 128 -6.60 7.66 -2.40
N LEU A 129 -7.15 8.47 -1.50
CA LEU A 129 -7.90 8.00 -0.35
C LEU A 129 -9.10 7.14 -0.78
N GLU A 130 -9.83 7.56 -1.80
CA GLU A 130 -10.99 6.85 -2.35
C GLU A 130 -10.60 5.51 -2.96
N GLN A 131 -9.48 5.46 -3.68
CA GLN A 131 -8.94 4.22 -4.24
C GLN A 131 -8.48 3.28 -3.13
N LEU A 132 -7.76 3.81 -2.13
CA LEU A 132 -7.30 3.02 -0.98
C LEU A 132 -8.47 2.38 -0.23
N ILE A 133 -9.51 3.16 0.11
CA ILE A 133 -10.72 2.68 0.77
C ILE A 133 -11.41 1.61 -0.08
N SER A 134 -11.53 1.84 -1.39
CA SER A 134 -12.12 0.88 -2.31
C SER A 134 -11.39 -0.45 -2.32
N LEU A 135 -10.07 -0.44 -2.43
CA LEU A 135 -9.21 -1.63 -2.40
C LEU A 135 -9.29 -2.39 -1.07
N LYS A 136 -9.31 -1.65 0.04
CA LYS A 136 -9.41 -2.21 1.39
C LYS A 136 -10.75 -2.91 1.62
N LEU A 137 -11.86 -2.27 1.26
CA LEU A 137 -13.19 -2.86 1.37
C LEU A 137 -13.35 -4.09 0.47
N ASP A 138 -12.83 -4.05 -0.75
CA ASP A 138 -12.85 -5.18 -1.67
C ASP A 138 -12.03 -6.36 -1.13
N SER A 139 -10.84 -6.09 -0.60
CA SER A 139 -10.01 -7.11 0.04
C SER A 139 -10.70 -7.75 1.25
N TRP A 140 -11.32 -6.92 2.10
CA TRP A 140 -12.05 -7.40 3.27
C TRP A 140 -13.31 -8.19 2.87
N SER A 141 -14.16 -7.67 2.00
CA SER A 141 -15.41 -8.32 1.59
C SER A 141 -15.17 -9.69 0.95
N ASN A 142 -14.07 -9.83 0.22
CA ASN A 142 -13.67 -11.11 -0.38
C ASN A 142 -13.20 -12.15 0.66
N ASN A 143 -12.63 -11.73 1.80
CA ASN A 143 -12.20 -12.63 2.88
C ASN A 143 -12.31 -11.94 4.27
N PRO A 144 -13.52 -11.79 4.82
CA PRO A 144 -13.76 -10.97 6.01
C PRO A 144 -12.94 -11.37 7.25
N VAL A 145 -12.73 -12.67 7.44
CA VAL A 145 -12.02 -13.19 8.63
C VAL A 145 -10.52 -12.87 8.56
N ARG A 146 -9.89 -13.17 7.42
CA ARG A 146 -8.44 -12.99 7.27
C ARG A 146 -8.05 -11.54 6.96
N ARG A 147 -8.99 -10.73 6.50
CA ARG A 147 -8.81 -9.34 6.07
C ARG A 147 -9.53 -8.32 6.97
N LEU A 148 -9.83 -8.70 8.19
CA LEU A 148 -10.44 -7.80 9.17
C LEU A 148 -9.64 -6.51 9.36
N LYS A 149 -8.32 -6.59 9.29
CA LYS A 149 -7.42 -5.42 9.34
C LYS A 149 -7.74 -4.39 8.26
N ASP A 150 -8.12 -4.83 7.05
CA ASP A 150 -8.46 -3.92 5.95
C ASP A 150 -9.74 -3.15 6.26
N LYS A 151 -10.72 -3.76 6.93
CA LYS A 151 -11.93 -3.07 7.40
C LYS A 151 -11.61 -2.07 8.53
N VAL A 152 -10.75 -2.46 9.47
CA VAL A 152 -10.31 -1.55 10.55
C VAL A 152 -9.59 -0.33 9.97
N ASP A 153 -8.72 -0.52 8.97
CA ASP A 153 -8.06 0.60 8.29
C ASP A 153 -9.10 1.60 7.73
N VAL A 154 -10.21 1.12 7.16
CA VAL A 154 -11.27 2.00 6.64
C VAL A 154 -12.01 2.72 7.75
N ILE A 155 -12.36 2.04 8.84
CA ILE A 155 -13.01 2.63 10.03
C ILE A 155 -12.16 3.78 10.56
N GLU A 156 -10.89 3.53 10.78
CA GLU A 156 -9.95 4.51 11.32
C GLU A 156 -9.74 5.70 10.37
N LEU A 157 -9.70 5.45 9.05
CA LEU A 157 -9.63 6.53 8.06
C LEU A 157 -10.90 7.39 8.03
N ILE A 158 -12.09 6.80 8.16
CA ILE A 158 -13.34 7.54 8.26
C ILE A 158 -13.29 8.49 9.45
N GLN A 159 -12.88 8.01 10.61
CA GLN A 159 -12.81 8.79 11.84
C GLN A 159 -11.69 9.86 11.78
N ALA A 160 -10.48 9.48 11.40
CA ALA A 160 -9.33 10.37 11.37
C ALA A 160 -9.48 11.53 10.37
N ARG A 161 -10.20 11.30 9.27
CA ARG A 161 -10.40 12.28 8.20
C ARG A 161 -11.79 12.89 8.17
N HIS A 162 -12.69 12.50 9.09
CA HIS A 162 -14.09 12.93 9.12
C HIS A 162 -14.77 12.77 7.75
N LEU A 163 -14.63 11.57 7.18
CA LEU A 163 -15.10 11.33 5.80
C LEU A 163 -16.61 11.35 5.73
N PRO A 164 -17.18 11.90 4.63
CA PRO A 164 -18.63 11.97 4.47
C PRO A 164 -19.20 10.59 4.15
N ARG A 165 -20.49 10.39 4.47
CA ARG A 165 -21.23 9.18 4.10
C ARG A 165 -21.22 8.91 2.60
N GLU A 166 -21.24 9.96 1.79
CA GLU A 166 -21.20 9.90 0.32
C GLU A 166 -19.80 10.18 -0.18
N LEU A 167 -18.94 9.15 -0.12
CA LEU A 167 -17.60 9.21 -0.70
C LEU A 167 -17.60 8.59 -2.10
N ASN A 168 -16.86 9.20 -3.03
CA ASN A 168 -16.75 8.70 -4.40
C ASN A 168 -15.78 7.51 -4.51
N ILE A 169 -16.27 6.33 -4.13
CA ILE A 169 -15.53 5.06 -4.16
C ILE A 169 -16.09 4.11 -5.21
N ALA A 170 -15.36 3.04 -5.49
CA ALA A 170 -15.74 2.04 -6.48
C ALA A 170 -17.13 1.44 -6.21
N ALA A 171 -17.94 1.33 -7.26
CA ALA A 171 -19.32 0.86 -7.15
C ALA A 171 -19.48 -0.50 -6.44
N PRO A 172 -18.62 -1.52 -6.67
CA PRO A 172 -18.77 -2.82 -6.03
C PRO A 172 -18.72 -2.79 -4.50
N VAL A 173 -18.05 -1.80 -3.91
CA VAL A 173 -17.83 -1.72 -2.45
C VAL A 173 -18.56 -0.57 -1.77
N ARG A 174 -19.33 0.23 -2.54
CA ARG A 174 -20.05 1.39 -2.02
C ARG A 174 -20.99 1.05 -0.88
N GLN A 175 -21.73 -0.05 -0.99
CA GLN A 175 -22.65 -0.47 0.07
C GLN A 175 -21.90 -0.80 1.36
N HIS A 176 -20.76 -1.50 1.28
CA HIS A 176 -19.94 -1.82 2.45
C HIS A 176 -19.38 -0.57 3.14
N TYR A 177 -19.06 0.47 2.36
CA TYR A 177 -18.66 1.76 2.92
C TYR A 177 -19.80 2.41 3.70
N VAL A 178 -20.97 2.52 3.08
CA VAL A 178 -22.17 3.14 3.71
C VAL A 178 -22.57 2.40 4.99
N GLU A 179 -22.61 1.07 4.97
CA GLU A 179 -22.91 0.24 6.15
C GLU A 179 -21.87 0.46 7.27
N THR A 180 -20.60 0.62 6.91
CA THR A 180 -19.54 0.89 7.88
C THR A 180 -19.67 2.28 8.49
N TRP A 181 -19.97 3.27 7.66
CA TRP A 181 -20.17 4.65 8.08
C TRP A 181 -21.41 4.78 8.98
N ASP A 182 -22.56 4.19 8.58
CA ASP A 182 -23.81 4.21 9.35
C ASP A 182 -23.66 3.52 10.72
N ALA A 183 -22.86 2.43 10.78
CA ALA A 183 -22.56 1.75 12.04
C ALA A 183 -21.75 2.63 13.00
N LEU A 184 -20.79 3.41 12.48
CA LEU A 184 -19.98 4.33 13.30
C LEU A 184 -20.83 5.49 13.88
N GLU A 185 -21.73 6.04 13.07
CA GLU A 185 -22.63 7.11 13.54
C GLU A 185 -23.66 6.62 14.59
N ALA A 186 -24.05 5.36 14.52
CA ALA A 186 -24.98 4.79 15.49
C ALA A 186 -24.38 4.53 16.88
N GLU A 187 -23.02 4.55 17.00
CA GLU A 187 -22.30 4.40 18.26
C GLU A 187 -22.06 5.75 18.99
N HIS A 188 -22.37 6.88 18.32
CA HIS A 188 -22.23 8.24 18.84
C HIS A 188 -23.56 8.91 19.12
#